data_207e296ce0741f6f365600245063c753
#
_entry.id   207e296ce0741f6f365600245063c753
#
_cell.length_a   1.000
_cell.length_b   1.000
_cell.length_c   1.000
_cell.angle_alpha   90.00
_cell.angle_beta   90.00
_cell.angle_gamma   90.00
#
_symmetry.space_group_name_H-M   'P 1'
#
loop_
_entity.id
_entity.type
_entity.pdbx_description
1 polymer ?
#
loop_
_entity_poly.entity_id
_entity_poly.type
_entity_poly.pdbx_seq_one_letter_code
_entity_poly.pdbx_strand_id
1 'polypeptide(L)'
;MKEELLRIENGLLPVKNKKIILDLEISRGECVGIFPDSISDSDMILNFFRGTMDLKTGKTFICEEQADSMSIHREISNRVAVLERKTNYSPELTVGDYLFSLKGNLGIRDRREMTKRFKSQEALEMKELLCGEIDWKDRIRDLSPIDYGRVFLFQSWLYDVDILVFSFLTEYLRPDDIERFMEYSELLLQRGKAVYIQDQSYEFLFRYAGRIDILKKGLICYRLSVDEYEKEKLYTAASGVWKGAVPVTAGKGRIILEMDHIKFHDQEEEPFSLKVRSGEIAVIRDNDYKTASRLVNTLAGKQRWREGEIRINGEKATPGILKNYLGKKIGIQTSVTSRKESTLFKNLTGLENLSLVLAPKAGKRIVRKKLEQNILQESSRWFSEEQMLKKTGEWSQKDYLILSYLKWYMLNPGILICFFPFNGLEYYLYDQVVEMMLMCLGKSMGILLLTGEAGGISSRCNNKEFLNRLRIV
;
A
#
# COMPACT_ATOMS: atom_id res chain seq x y z
N MET A 1 -18.23 32.46 -1.95
CA MET A 1 -17.80 31.35 -1.10
C MET A 1 -18.22 30.07 -1.79
N LYS A 2 -17.42 29.01 -1.76
CA LYS A 2 -17.84 27.69 -2.24
C LYS A 2 -18.83 27.12 -1.22
N GLU A 3 -19.87 26.44 -1.68
CA GLU A 3 -20.88 25.78 -0.84
C GLU A 3 -20.23 24.64 -0.04
N GLU A 4 -20.36 24.63 1.28
CA GLU A 4 -19.81 23.60 2.17
C GLU A 4 -20.65 22.32 2.05
N LEU A 5 -19.99 21.18 1.83
CA LEU A 5 -20.62 19.86 1.80
C LEU A 5 -20.45 19.13 3.13
N LEU A 6 -19.28 19.23 3.72
CA LEU A 6 -18.96 18.56 5.01
C LEU A 6 -17.96 19.43 5.77
N ARG A 7 -18.26 19.68 7.06
CA ARG A 7 -17.30 20.27 8.01
C ARG A 7 -17.34 19.52 9.34
N ILE A 8 -16.17 19.21 9.84
CA ILE A 8 -15.97 18.57 11.14
C ILE A 8 -15.11 19.50 11.98
N GLU A 9 -15.58 19.82 13.17
CA GLU A 9 -14.88 20.66 14.15
C GLU A 9 -14.53 19.86 15.40
N ASN A 10 -13.24 19.74 15.72
CA ASN A 10 -12.73 19.02 16.90
C ASN A 10 -13.28 17.59 17.02
N GLY A 11 -13.45 16.90 15.91
CA GLY A 11 -14.01 15.55 15.82
C GLY A 11 -13.07 14.50 16.39
N LEU A 12 -13.35 13.95 17.57
CA LEU A 12 -12.53 12.92 18.20
C LEU A 12 -12.95 11.53 17.73
N LEU A 13 -12.09 10.84 16.96
CA LEU A 13 -12.29 9.44 16.60
C LEU A 13 -11.83 8.49 17.72
N PRO A 14 -12.63 7.43 18.04
CA PRO A 14 -12.34 6.50 19.12
C PRO A 14 -11.31 5.44 18.73
N VAL A 15 -10.05 5.64 19.09
CA VAL A 15 -8.98 4.66 18.84
C VAL A 15 -8.39 4.16 20.16
N LYS A 16 -8.09 2.86 20.27
CA LYS A 16 -7.38 2.31 21.43
C LYS A 16 -5.97 2.91 21.50
N ASN A 17 -5.64 3.52 22.65
CA ASN A 17 -4.32 4.08 22.95
C ASN A 17 -3.87 5.28 22.09
N LYS A 18 -4.76 5.89 21.31
CA LYS A 18 -4.45 7.03 20.43
C LYS A 18 -5.65 7.98 20.35
N LYS A 19 -5.39 9.26 20.11
CA LYS A 19 -6.43 10.25 19.83
C LYS A 19 -6.24 10.73 18.40
N ILE A 20 -7.29 10.67 17.60
CA ILE A 20 -7.32 11.29 16.27
C ILE A 20 -8.36 12.41 16.38
N ILE A 21 -7.90 13.64 16.19
CA ILE A 21 -8.76 14.82 16.16
C ILE A 21 -8.85 15.27 14.72
N LEU A 22 -10.06 15.24 14.17
CA LEU A 22 -10.35 15.58 12.81
C LEU A 22 -10.97 16.98 12.75
N ASP A 23 -10.25 17.92 12.14
CA ASP A 23 -10.72 19.22 11.71
C ASP A 23 -10.69 19.26 10.18
N LEU A 24 -11.83 19.00 9.55
CA LEU A 24 -11.93 18.79 8.11
C LEU A 24 -13.05 19.67 7.55
N GLU A 25 -12.80 20.24 6.38
CA GLU A 25 -13.79 20.98 5.59
C GLU A 25 -13.68 20.51 4.14
N ILE A 26 -14.81 20.25 3.50
CA ILE A 26 -14.89 19.85 2.09
C ILE A 26 -16.00 20.65 1.45
N SER A 27 -15.67 21.38 0.40
CA SER A 27 -16.60 22.24 -0.34
C SER A 27 -16.96 21.67 -1.71
N ARG A 28 -18.06 22.08 -2.26
CA ARG A 28 -18.54 21.71 -3.60
C ARG A 28 -17.52 22.05 -4.68
N GLY A 29 -17.24 21.10 -5.59
CA GLY A 29 -16.27 21.26 -6.67
C GLY A 29 -14.82 21.36 -6.19
N GLU A 30 -14.51 20.89 -4.98
CA GLU A 30 -13.17 20.89 -4.41
C GLU A 30 -12.52 19.51 -4.49
N CYS A 31 -11.23 19.47 -4.82
CA CYS A 31 -10.39 18.29 -4.66
C CYS A 31 -9.43 18.53 -3.49
N VAL A 32 -9.65 17.83 -2.37
CA VAL A 32 -8.83 17.92 -1.16
C VAL A 32 -7.92 16.72 -1.07
N GLY A 33 -6.60 16.95 -0.95
CA GLY A 33 -5.62 15.93 -0.65
C GLY A 33 -5.37 15.79 0.85
N ILE A 34 -5.12 14.59 1.32
CA ILE A 34 -4.55 14.37 2.65
C ILE A 34 -3.28 13.52 2.52
N PHE A 35 -2.21 14.01 3.12
CA PHE A 35 -0.94 13.30 3.23
C PHE A 35 -0.80 12.75 4.66
N PRO A 36 -1.03 11.43 4.88
CA PRO A 36 -0.94 10.83 6.20
C PRO A 36 0.49 10.40 6.53
N ASP A 37 0.96 10.67 7.74
CA ASP A 37 2.20 10.06 8.28
C ASP A 37 1.98 8.60 8.69
N SER A 38 0.73 8.20 8.94
CA SER A 38 0.33 6.87 9.38
C SER A 38 -0.88 6.37 8.59
N ILE A 39 -0.74 5.20 7.94
CA ILE A 39 -1.86 4.53 7.26
C ILE A 39 -2.95 4.16 8.27
N SER A 40 -2.58 3.74 9.47
CA SER A 40 -3.55 3.41 10.53
C SER A 40 -4.44 4.60 10.90
N ASP A 41 -3.90 5.82 10.90
CA ASP A 41 -4.67 7.03 11.22
C ASP A 41 -5.61 7.38 10.07
N SER A 42 -5.13 7.24 8.84
CA SER A 42 -5.96 7.48 7.66
C SER A 42 -7.08 6.43 7.50
N ASP A 43 -6.85 5.17 7.86
CA ASP A 43 -7.89 4.13 7.88
C ASP A 43 -9.05 4.48 8.85
N MET A 44 -8.74 5.16 9.97
CA MET A 44 -9.78 5.60 10.89
C MET A 44 -10.65 6.70 10.28
N ILE A 45 -10.06 7.61 9.51
CA ILE A 45 -10.80 8.62 8.75
C ILE A 45 -11.68 7.97 7.69
N LEU A 46 -11.17 6.95 6.99
CA LEU A 46 -11.98 6.17 6.05
C LEU A 46 -13.16 5.47 6.71
N ASN A 47 -12.97 4.91 7.91
CA ASN A 47 -14.06 4.28 8.66
C ASN A 47 -15.16 5.28 9.03
N PHE A 48 -14.80 6.54 9.32
CA PHE A 48 -15.76 7.61 9.50
C PHE A 48 -16.53 7.90 8.18
N PHE A 49 -15.84 8.04 7.06
CA PHE A 49 -16.48 8.25 5.75
C PHE A 49 -17.37 7.08 5.31
N ARG A 50 -17.06 5.85 5.71
CA ARG A 50 -17.94 4.68 5.49
C ARG A 50 -19.18 4.66 6.40
N GLY A 51 -19.27 5.55 7.38
CA GLY A 51 -20.29 5.49 8.41
C GLY A 51 -20.16 4.28 9.34
N THR A 52 -18.97 3.71 9.51
CA THR A 52 -18.71 2.58 10.41
C THR A 52 -18.07 3.00 11.73
N MET A 53 -17.75 4.28 11.88
CA MET A 53 -17.15 4.85 13.09
C MET A 53 -17.73 6.22 13.39
N ASP A 54 -18.14 6.42 14.65
CA ASP A 54 -18.66 7.70 15.16
C ASP A 54 -17.56 8.57 15.77
N LEU A 55 -17.81 9.87 15.74
CA LEU A 55 -17.08 10.81 16.59
C LEU A 55 -17.55 10.67 18.05
N LYS A 56 -16.59 10.60 18.98
CA LYS A 56 -16.89 10.65 20.42
C LYS A 56 -17.30 12.04 20.88
N THR A 57 -16.67 13.05 20.29
CA THR A 57 -16.91 14.48 20.57
C THR A 57 -16.66 15.26 19.29
N GLY A 58 -17.02 16.53 19.29
CA GLY A 58 -16.90 17.43 18.15
C GLY A 58 -18.26 17.72 17.52
N LYS A 59 -18.25 18.49 16.45
CA LYS A 59 -19.44 18.86 15.69
C LYS A 59 -19.26 18.47 14.24
N THR A 60 -20.30 17.97 13.60
CA THR A 60 -20.35 17.73 12.18
C THR A 60 -21.42 18.58 11.54
N PHE A 61 -21.06 19.25 10.47
CA PHE A 61 -21.98 20.04 9.64
C PHE A 61 -22.04 19.39 8.26
N ILE A 62 -23.23 19.23 7.73
CA ILE A 62 -23.51 18.68 6.41
C ILE A 62 -24.36 19.69 5.66
N CYS A 63 -23.86 20.19 4.53
CA CYS A 63 -24.48 21.27 3.78
C CYS A 63 -24.83 22.48 4.69
N GLU A 64 -23.85 22.93 5.48
CA GLU A 64 -23.93 24.05 6.43
C GLU A 64 -24.86 23.84 7.64
N GLU A 65 -25.60 22.72 7.71
CA GLU A 65 -26.47 22.39 8.83
C GLU A 65 -25.75 21.44 9.80
N GLN A 66 -25.86 21.71 11.11
CA GLN A 66 -25.29 20.83 12.13
C GLN A 66 -26.07 19.51 12.14
N ALA A 67 -25.38 18.41 11.87
CA ALA A 67 -25.97 17.07 11.89
C ALA A 67 -26.21 16.60 13.33
N ASP A 68 -27.35 15.91 13.54
CA ASP A 68 -27.65 15.23 14.78
C ASP A 68 -26.78 13.98 14.92
N SER A 69 -26.27 13.73 16.13
CA SER A 69 -25.40 12.57 16.43
C SER A 69 -26.01 11.22 16.07
N MET A 70 -27.36 11.11 16.10
CA MET A 70 -28.05 9.86 15.74
C MET A 70 -28.23 9.68 14.23
N SER A 71 -28.13 10.73 13.42
CA SER A 71 -28.31 10.72 11.98
C SER A 71 -27.02 10.74 11.18
N ILE A 72 -25.90 11.14 11.79
CA ILE A 72 -24.59 11.35 11.13
C ILE A 72 -24.19 10.17 10.25
N HIS A 73 -24.22 8.94 10.76
CA HIS A 73 -23.87 7.75 9.98
C HIS A 73 -24.67 7.60 8.70
N ARG A 74 -25.97 7.75 8.83
CA ARG A 74 -26.89 7.59 7.70
C ARG A 74 -26.65 8.70 6.67
N GLU A 75 -26.44 9.91 7.12
CA GLU A 75 -26.21 11.04 6.23
C GLU A 75 -24.87 10.92 5.52
N ILE A 76 -23.77 10.62 6.24
CA ILE A 76 -22.46 10.41 5.64
C ILE A 76 -22.51 9.24 4.66
N SER A 77 -23.04 8.08 5.06
CA SER A 77 -23.12 6.91 4.17
C SER A 77 -23.99 7.14 2.93
N ASN A 78 -24.91 8.08 2.97
CA ASN A 78 -25.75 8.46 1.81
C ASN A 78 -25.03 9.43 0.87
N ARG A 79 -24.14 10.27 1.37
CA ARG A 79 -23.50 11.37 0.62
C ARG A 79 -22.06 11.11 0.22
N VAL A 80 -21.43 10.06 0.80
CA VAL A 80 -20.03 9.75 0.58
C VAL A 80 -19.90 8.36 -0.06
N ALA A 81 -19.04 8.25 -1.07
CA ALA A 81 -18.62 6.99 -1.63
C ALA A 81 -17.10 6.83 -1.49
N VAL A 82 -16.64 5.65 -1.07
CA VAL A 82 -15.22 5.37 -0.82
C VAL A 82 -14.71 4.36 -1.82
N LEU A 83 -13.73 4.76 -2.64
CA LEU A 83 -12.96 3.88 -3.51
C LEU A 83 -11.67 3.50 -2.84
N GLU A 84 -11.48 2.22 -2.66
CA GLU A 84 -10.25 1.63 -2.17
C GLU A 84 -9.89 0.38 -2.99
N ARG A 85 -8.70 -0.16 -2.76
CA ARG A 85 -8.30 -1.40 -3.41
C ARG A 85 -9.39 -2.48 -3.22
N LYS A 86 -9.63 -3.28 -4.27
CA LYS A 86 -10.63 -4.36 -4.34
C LYS A 86 -10.58 -5.36 -3.17
N THR A 87 -10.97 -4.98 -1.97
CA THR A 87 -10.93 -5.88 -0.81
C THR A 87 -12.29 -6.11 -0.15
N ASN A 88 -13.27 -5.26 -0.40
CA ASN A 88 -14.52 -5.20 0.40
C ASN A 88 -15.80 -5.49 -0.39
N TYR A 89 -15.72 -6.18 -1.54
CA TYR A 89 -16.90 -6.59 -2.29
C TYR A 89 -16.98 -8.12 -2.42
N SER A 90 -18.16 -8.63 -2.69
CA SER A 90 -18.31 -10.05 -3.05
C SER A 90 -17.72 -10.28 -4.46
N PRO A 91 -16.68 -11.11 -4.62
CA PRO A 91 -16.03 -11.32 -5.91
C PRO A 91 -16.94 -11.96 -6.97
N GLU A 92 -18.06 -12.50 -6.57
CA GLU A 92 -19.02 -13.16 -7.47
C GLU A 92 -20.09 -12.21 -8.03
N LEU A 93 -20.17 -10.96 -7.54
CA LEU A 93 -21.11 -9.97 -8.07
C LEU A 93 -20.76 -9.62 -9.51
N THR A 94 -21.78 -9.53 -10.37
CA THR A 94 -21.66 -8.90 -11.68
C THR A 94 -21.58 -7.39 -11.54
N VAL A 95 -21.10 -6.70 -12.58
CA VAL A 95 -21.13 -5.22 -12.64
C VAL A 95 -22.54 -4.69 -12.40
N GLY A 96 -23.56 -5.33 -13.02
CA GLY A 96 -24.97 -4.98 -12.82
C GLY A 96 -25.41 -5.12 -11.36
N ASP A 97 -25.07 -6.24 -10.70
CA ASP A 97 -25.38 -6.44 -9.28
C ASP A 97 -24.66 -5.42 -8.39
N TYR A 98 -23.40 -5.14 -8.68
CA TYR A 98 -22.61 -4.19 -7.92
C TYR A 98 -23.20 -2.78 -8.00
N LEU A 99 -23.61 -2.33 -9.19
CA LEU A 99 -24.23 -1.01 -9.36
C LEU A 99 -25.45 -0.80 -8.49
N PHE A 100 -26.20 -1.87 -8.17
CA PHE A 100 -27.41 -1.79 -7.35
C PHE A 100 -27.19 -2.23 -5.88
N SER A 101 -25.97 -2.58 -5.47
CA SER A 101 -25.68 -3.17 -4.16
C SER A 101 -25.34 -2.16 -3.05
N LEU A 102 -24.94 -0.93 -3.37
CA LEU A 102 -24.32 0.00 -2.40
C LEU A 102 -25.24 0.43 -1.24
N LYS A 103 -26.55 0.33 -1.37
CA LYS A 103 -27.46 0.79 -0.33
C LYS A 103 -28.53 -0.28 -0.04
N GLY A 104 -28.12 -1.30 0.76
CA GLY A 104 -29.03 -2.35 1.23
C GLY A 104 -30.28 -1.83 1.95
N ASN A 105 -30.28 -0.61 2.44
CA ASN A 105 -31.35 0.05 3.18
C ASN A 105 -32.09 1.14 2.41
N LEU A 106 -31.98 1.17 1.08
CA LEU A 106 -32.79 2.10 0.28
C LEU A 106 -34.28 1.83 0.47
N GLY A 107 -35.03 2.87 0.85
CA GLY A 107 -36.46 2.84 0.87
C GLY A 107 -37.06 2.58 -0.53
N ILE A 108 -38.32 2.15 -0.59
CA ILE A 108 -39.02 1.88 -1.86
C ILE A 108 -39.02 3.12 -2.76
N ARG A 109 -39.14 4.32 -2.17
CA ARG A 109 -39.12 5.59 -2.89
C ARG A 109 -37.77 5.84 -3.53
N ASP A 110 -36.66 5.69 -2.78
CA ASP A 110 -35.31 5.92 -3.24
C ASP A 110 -34.92 4.94 -4.38
N ARG A 111 -35.36 3.69 -4.27
CA ARG A 111 -35.19 2.67 -5.34
C ARG A 111 -35.92 3.06 -6.63
N ARG A 112 -37.11 3.63 -6.53
CA ARG A 112 -37.88 4.10 -7.71
C ARG A 112 -37.19 5.29 -8.35
N GLU A 113 -36.73 6.26 -7.58
CA GLU A 113 -36.00 7.44 -8.08
C GLU A 113 -34.70 7.02 -8.77
N MET A 114 -33.92 6.14 -8.16
CA MET A 114 -32.70 5.61 -8.76
C MET A 114 -32.99 4.83 -10.06
N THR A 115 -34.03 4.00 -10.10
CA THR A 115 -34.41 3.28 -11.31
C THR A 115 -34.86 4.26 -12.41
N LYS A 116 -35.55 5.34 -12.06
CA LYS A 116 -35.92 6.40 -12.99
C LYS A 116 -34.69 7.12 -13.52
N ARG A 117 -33.74 7.47 -12.64
CA ARG A 117 -32.47 8.11 -13.01
C ARG A 117 -31.64 7.21 -13.94
N PHE A 118 -31.53 5.93 -13.62
CA PHE A 118 -30.79 4.96 -14.44
C PHE A 118 -31.35 4.82 -15.88
N LYS A 119 -32.66 5.06 -16.07
CA LYS A 119 -33.31 5.04 -17.39
C LYS A 119 -33.30 6.41 -18.08
N SER A 120 -32.73 7.43 -17.49
CA SER A 120 -32.67 8.77 -18.10
C SER A 120 -31.66 8.82 -19.25
N GLN A 121 -31.85 9.77 -20.16
CA GLN A 121 -30.91 10.03 -21.24
C GLN A 121 -29.51 10.39 -20.70
N GLU A 122 -29.48 11.18 -19.62
CA GLU A 122 -28.23 11.56 -18.95
C GLU A 122 -27.48 10.33 -18.40
N ALA A 123 -28.20 9.33 -17.87
CA ALA A 123 -27.57 8.09 -17.41
C ALA A 123 -26.99 7.25 -18.56
N LEU A 124 -27.62 7.27 -19.73
CA LEU A 124 -27.09 6.61 -20.90
C LEU A 124 -25.78 7.28 -21.37
N GLU A 125 -25.75 8.61 -21.39
CA GLU A 125 -24.56 9.40 -21.72
C GLU A 125 -23.42 9.16 -20.70
N MET A 126 -23.73 9.23 -19.41
CA MET A 126 -22.75 8.97 -18.34
C MET A 126 -22.24 7.52 -18.35
N LYS A 127 -23.12 6.57 -18.67
CA LYS A 127 -22.73 5.17 -18.85
C LYS A 127 -21.73 5.00 -19.99
N GLU A 128 -22.05 5.56 -21.15
CA GLU A 128 -21.17 5.51 -22.33
C GLU A 128 -19.81 6.13 -22.02
N LEU A 129 -19.82 7.30 -21.38
CA LEU A 129 -18.61 8.03 -21.02
C LEU A 129 -17.72 7.30 -20.00
N LEU A 130 -18.31 6.76 -18.94
CA LEU A 130 -17.57 6.14 -17.84
C LEU A 130 -17.36 4.64 -18.03
N CYS A 131 -18.31 3.91 -18.63
CA CYS A 131 -18.31 2.46 -18.65
C CYS A 131 -18.36 1.84 -20.06
N GLY A 132 -18.42 2.62 -21.15
CA GLY A 132 -18.63 2.24 -22.55
C GLY A 132 -18.48 0.77 -22.93
N GLU A 133 -17.28 0.22 -22.83
CA GLU A 133 -16.96 -1.16 -23.24
C GLU A 133 -17.17 -2.22 -22.15
N ILE A 134 -17.56 -1.82 -20.92
CA ILE A 134 -17.69 -2.76 -19.78
C ILE A 134 -19.02 -3.51 -19.90
N ASP A 135 -18.97 -4.84 -19.98
CA ASP A 135 -20.17 -5.66 -19.96
C ASP A 135 -20.74 -5.78 -18.52
N TRP A 136 -22.01 -5.51 -18.37
CA TRP A 136 -22.73 -5.57 -17.10
C TRP A 136 -22.84 -6.99 -16.51
N LYS A 137 -22.58 -8.01 -17.34
CA LYS A 137 -22.51 -9.42 -16.94
C LYS A 137 -21.12 -9.82 -16.45
N ASP A 138 -20.09 -9.00 -16.72
CA ASP A 138 -18.75 -9.27 -16.21
C ASP A 138 -18.74 -9.27 -14.68
N ARG A 139 -17.91 -10.11 -14.11
CA ARG A 139 -17.76 -10.15 -12.66
C ARG A 139 -16.79 -9.06 -12.21
N ILE A 140 -17.10 -8.42 -11.10
CA ILE A 140 -16.25 -7.37 -10.53
C ILE A 140 -14.79 -7.85 -10.34
N ARG A 141 -14.58 -9.11 -9.98
CA ARG A 141 -13.24 -9.68 -9.81
C ARG A 141 -12.40 -9.68 -11.08
N ASP A 142 -13.06 -9.77 -12.23
CA ASP A 142 -12.40 -9.92 -13.54
C ASP A 142 -12.07 -8.55 -14.17
N LEU A 143 -12.64 -7.47 -13.67
CA LEU A 143 -12.34 -6.10 -14.10
C LEU A 143 -10.89 -5.71 -13.79
N SER A 144 -10.29 -4.94 -14.68
CA SER A 144 -9.05 -4.22 -14.35
C SER A 144 -9.27 -3.22 -13.20
N PRO A 145 -8.22 -2.80 -12.47
CA PRO A 145 -8.39 -1.80 -11.41
C PRO A 145 -9.00 -0.48 -11.88
N ILE A 146 -8.66 -0.02 -13.09
CA ILE A 146 -9.24 1.20 -13.65
C ILE A 146 -10.70 1.00 -14.02
N ASP A 147 -11.09 -0.12 -14.63
CA ASP A 147 -12.48 -0.39 -15.01
C ASP A 147 -13.37 -0.49 -13.77
N TYR A 148 -12.85 -1.11 -12.69
CA TYR A 148 -13.54 -1.07 -11.41
C TYR A 148 -13.73 0.36 -10.90
N GLY A 149 -12.71 1.21 -11.01
CA GLY A 149 -12.80 2.63 -10.69
C GLY A 149 -13.86 3.38 -11.52
N ARG A 150 -13.94 3.10 -12.82
CA ARG A 150 -14.95 3.68 -13.73
C ARG A 150 -16.37 3.28 -13.34
N VAL A 151 -16.58 2.00 -13.02
CA VAL A 151 -17.87 1.49 -12.51
C VAL A 151 -18.24 2.16 -11.19
N PHE A 152 -17.27 2.35 -10.29
CA PHE A 152 -17.47 3.08 -9.03
C PHE A 152 -17.88 4.54 -9.25
N LEU A 153 -17.26 5.26 -10.20
CA LEU A 153 -17.63 6.63 -10.54
C LEU A 153 -19.04 6.70 -11.09
N PHE A 154 -19.42 5.79 -12.00
CA PHE A 154 -20.77 5.73 -12.52
C PHE A 154 -21.80 5.42 -11.43
N GLN A 155 -21.51 4.47 -10.54
CA GLN A 155 -22.35 4.17 -9.40
C GLN A 155 -22.51 5.37 -8.48
N SER A 156 -21.43 6.09 -8.18
CA SER A 156 -21.43 7.27 -7.33
C SER A 156 -22.29 8.40 -7.93
N TRP A 157 -22.19 8.58 -9.23
CA TRP A 157 -23.05 9.51 -9.96
C TRP A 157 -24.53 9.09 -9.92
N LEU A 158 -24.82 7.78 -10.12
CA LEU A 158 -26.17 7.24 -10.11
C LEU A 158 -26.87 7.44 -8.75
N TYR A 159 -26.14 7.27 -7.66
CA TYR A 159 -26.61 7.46 -6.29
C TYR A 159 -26.57 8.92 -5.81
N ASP A 160 -26.13 9.83 -6.65
CA ASP A 160 -26.04 11.26 -6.37
C ASP A 160 -25.20 11.57 -5.12
N VAL A 161 -24.10 10.86 -4.93
CA VAL A 161 -23.21 11.15 -3.81
C VAL A 161 -22.55 12.52 -3.98
N ASP A 162 -22.29 13.20 -2.88
CA ASP A 162 -21.70 14.53 -2.88
C ASP A 162 -20.17 14.48 -2.82
N ILE A 163 -19.60 13.50 -2.12
CA ILE A 163 -18.17 13.40 -1.86
C ILE A 163 -17.65 12.03 -2.30
N LEU A 164 -16.63 12.03 -3.16
CA LEU A 164 -15.89 10.87 -3.60
C LEU A 164 -14.59 10.79 -2.79
N VAL A 165 -14.36 9.68 -2.10
CA VAL A 165 -13.16 9.46 -1.30
C VAL A 165 -12.28 8.42 -2.01
N PHE A 166 -11.05 8.80 -2.37
CA PHE A 166 -10.08 7.93 -3.00
C PHE A 166 -8.96 7.58 -2.03
N SER A 167 -8.74 6.29 -1.81
CA SER A 167 -7.76 5.81 -0.85
C SER A 167 -6.61 5.08 -1.53
N PHE A 168 -5.41 5.66 -1.46
CA PHE A 168 -4.15 5.08 -1.92
C PHE A 168 -4.22 4.55 -3.36
N LEU A 169 -4.72 5.39 -4.30
CA LEU A 169 -4.83 5.01 -5.73
C LEU A 169 -3.48 4.61 -6.31
N THR A 170 -2.40 5.28 -5.89
CA THR A 170 -1.04 5.02 -6.36
C THR A 170 -0.50 3.64 -5.96
N GLU A 171 -1.15 2.94 -5.04
CA GLU A 171 -0.75 1.59 -4.64
C GLU A 171 -1.27 0.49 -5.59
N TYR A 172 -2.30 0.76 -6.40
CA TYR A 172 -2.96 -0.27 -7.20
C TYR A 172 -3.36 0.15 -8.62
N LEU A 173 -3.27 1.44 -8.97
CA LEU A 173 -3.41 1.93 -10.34
C LEU A 173 -2.03 2.23 -10.93
N ARG A 174 -1.88 1.97 -12.24
CA ARG A 174 -0.70 2.40 -12.99
C ARG A 174 -0.76 3.91 -13.23
N PRO A 175 0.38 4.58 -13.43
CA PRO A 175 0.40 6.04 -13.66
C PRO A 175 -0.55 6.50 -14.77
N ASP A 176 -0.56 5.81 -15.92
CA ASP A 176 -1.43 6.13 -17.05
C ASP A 176 -2.92 5.91 -16.71
N ASP A 177 -3.23 4.88 -15.91
CA ASP A 177 -4.58 4.61 -15.44
C ASP A 177 -5.06 5.64 -14.41
N ILE A 178 -4.13 6.15 -13.56
CA ILE A 178 -4.42 7.25 -12.63
C ILE A 178 -4.81 8.50 -13.41
N GLU A 179 -4.07 8.88 -14.45
CA GLU A 179 -4.36 10.06 -15.25
C GLU A 179 -5.76 9.97 -15.85
N ARG A 180 -6.09 8.87 -16.53
CA ARG A 180 -7.43 8.62 -17.08
C ARG A 180 -8.52 8.60 -16.01
N PHE A 181 -8.26 7.96 -14.86
CA PHE A 181 -9.23 7.92 -13.77
C PHE A 181 -9.51 9.31 -13.19
N MET A 182 -8.49 10.14 -13.06
CA MET A 182 -8.67 11.51 -12.58
C MET A 182 -9.38 12.39 -13.60
N GLU A 183 -9.17 12.20 -14.91
CA GLU A 183 -9.96 12.84 -15.98
C GLU A 183 -11.45 12.51 -15.86
N TYR A 184 -11.80 11.22 -15.63
CA TYR A 184 -13.20 10.85 -15.36
C TYR A 184 -13.74 11.46 -14.05
N SER A 185 -12.91 11.56 -13.03
CA SER A 185 -13.29 12.16 -11.75
C SER A 185 -13.56 13.67 -11.89
N GLU A 186 -12.82 14.36 -12.75
CA GLU A 186 -13.00 15.78 -13.06
C GLU A 186 -14.40 16.07 -13.61
N LEU A 187 -14.99 15.16 -14.39
CA LEU A 187 -16.36 15.29 -14.87
C LEU A 187 -17.39 15.40 -13.73
N LEU A 188 -17.12 14.70 -12.61
CA LEU A 188 -17.98 14.76 -11.44
C LEU A 188 -17.71 16.03 -10.61
N LEU A 189 -16.46 16.46 -10.50
CA LEU A 189 -16.09 17.73 -9.88
C LEU A 189 -16.79 18.91 -10.57
N GLN A 190 -16.78 18.96 -11.90
CA GLN A 190 -17.45 20.00 -12.69
C GLN A 190 -18.97 20.01 -12.51
N ARG A 191 -19.55 18.86 -12.11
CA ARG A 191 -20.95 18.73 -11.72
C ARG A 191 -21.21 19.04 -10.25
N GLY A 192 -20.25 19.65 -9.58
CA GLY A 192 -20.36 20.09 -8.19
C GLY A 192 -20.18 18.98 -7.14
N LYS A 193 -19.64 17.82 -7.52
CA LYS A 193 -19.19 16.82 -6.54
C LYS A 193 -17.85 17.25 -5.95
N ALA A 194 -17.49 16.76 -4.78
CA ALA A 194 -16.16 16.96 -4.21
C ALA A 194 -15.35 15.64 -4.26
N VAL A 195 -14.04 15.79 -4.30
CA VAL A 195 -13.10 14.66 -4.22
C VAL A 195 -12.20 14.84 -3.01
N TYR A 196 -12.06 13.78 -2.22
CA TYR A 196 -11.12 13.69 -1.12
C TYR A 196 -10.13 12.58 -1.42
N ILE A 197 -8.85 12.93 -1.57
CA ILE A 197 -7.77 12.00 -1.92
C ILE A 197 -6.88 11.76 -0.70
N GLN A 198 -6.75 10.53 -0.28
CA GLN A 198 -5.78 10.15 0.74
C GLN A 198 -4.70 9.30 0.09
N ASP A 199 -3.47 9.82 0.04
CA ASP A 199 -2.33 9.16 -0.58
C ASP A 199 -1.01 9.63 0.05
N GLN A 200 0.06 8.83 -0.11
CA GLN A 200 1.40 9.20 0.31
C GLN A 200 2.31 9.61 -0.85
N SER A 201 1.83 9.58 -2.09
CA SER A 201 2.51 10.14 -3.25
C SER A 201 2.30 11.64 -3.32
N TYR A 202 3.37 12.42 -3.07
CA TYR A 202 3.30 13.87 -3.18
C TYR A 202 3.10 14.31 -4.62
N GLU A 203 3.68 13.61 -5.60
CA GLU A 203 3.52 13.90 -7.02
C GLU A 203 2.05 13.82 -7.42
N PHE A 204 1.37 12.77 -6.96
CA PHE A 204 -0.06 12.59 -7.20
C PHE A 204 -0.89 13.68 -6.55
N LEU A 205 -0.64 13.95 -5.26
CA LEU A 205 -1.38 14.99 -4.54
C LEU A 205 -1.14 16.38 -5.11
N PHE A 206 0.13 16.72 -5.45
CA PHE A 206 0.47 18.04 -6.05
C PHE A 206 -0.18 18.25 -7.42
N ARG A 207 -0.39 17.16 -8.17
CA ARG A 207 -0.99 17.26 -9.51
C ARG A 207 -2.50 17.46 -9.47
N TYR A 208 -3.19 16.86 -8.52
CA TYR A 208 -4.65 16.77 -8.56
C TYR A 208 -5.38 17.45 -7.40
N ALA A 209 -4.77 17.65 -6.27
CA ALA A 209 -5.41 18.31 -5.13
C ALA A 209 -5.34 19.84 -5.24
N GLY A 210 -6.42 20.52 -4.90
CA GLY A 210 -6.47 21.98 -4.78
C GLY A 210 -5.88 22.50 -3.46
N ARG A 211 -5.79 21.64 -2.45
CA ARG A 211 -5.04 21.83 -1.21
C ARG A 211 -4.69 20.49 -0.61
N ILE A 212 -3.69 20.47 0.26
CA ILE A 212 -3.26 19.24 0.95
C ILE A 212 -3.22 19.46 2.45
N ASP A 213 -3.99 18.66 3.17
CA ASP A 213 -3.95 18.58 4.62
C ASP A 213 -2.93 17.51 5.05
N ILE A 214 -2.02 17.85 5.99
CA ILE A 214 -0.99 16.92 6.49
C ILE A 214 -1.47 16.35 7.82
N LEU A 215 -1.75 15.03 7.80
CA LEU A 215 -2.15 14.28 9.00
C LEU A 215 -0.90 13.72 9.68
N LYS A 216 -0.64 14.15 10.91
CA LYS A 216 0.50 13.71 11.70
C LYS A 216 0.08 13.39 13.13
N LYS A 217 0.38 12.17 13.58
CA LYS A 217 0.04 11.69 14.94
C LYS A 217 -1.44 11.89 15.29
N GLY A 218 -2.30 11.69 14.31
CA GLY A 218 -3.75 11.82 14.48
C GLY A 218 -4.30 13.25 14.47
N LEU A 219 -3.51 14.24 14.04
CA LEU A 219 -3.89 15.64 13.94
C LEU A 219 -3.61 16.17 12.52
N ILE A 220 -4.50 16.96 11.97
CA ILE A 220 -4.18 17.79 10.81
C ILE A 220 -3.30 18.93 11.31
N CYS A 221 -1.99 18.80 11.13
CA CYS A 221 -1.00 19.71 11.70
C CYS A 221 -0.60 20.85 10.76
N TYR A 222 -0.87 20.71 9.48
CA TYR A 222 -0.54 21.71 8.47
C TYR A 222 -1.46 21.57 7.26
N ARG A 223 -1.71 22.69 6.58
CA ARG A 223 -2.49 22.75 5.35
C ARG A 223 -1.67 23.50 4.31
N LEU A 224 -1.39 22.83 3.18
CA LEU A 224 -0.68 23.39 2.03
C LEU A 224 -1.67 23.85 0.98
N SER A 225 -1.55 25.09 0.54
CA SER A 225 -2.21 25.63 -0.67
C SER A 225 -1.35 25.36 -1.92
N VAL A 226 -1.92 25.47 -3.11
CA VAL A 226 -1.25 25.14 -4.38
C VAL A 226 0.07 25.91 -4.57
N ASP A 227 0.12 27.16 -4.14
CA ASP A 227 1.33 28.03 -4.19
C ASP A 227 2.43 27.58 -3.22
N GLU A 228 2.11 26.72 -2.25
CA GLU A 228 3.03 26.14 -1.29
C GLU A 228 3.48 24.71 -1.65
N TYR A 229 3.11 24.20 -2.81
CA TYR A 229 3.42 22.84 -3.22
C TYR A 229 4.91 22.64 -3.50
N GLU A 230 5.65 22.51 -2.41
CA GLU A 230 7.06 22.17 -2.40
C GLU A 230 7.28 20.87 -1.63
N LYS A 231 7.98 19.94 -2.26
CA LYS A 231 8.32 18.65 -1.67
C LYS A 231 8.95 18.78 -0.28
N GLU A 232 9.87 19.73 -0.12
CA GLU A 232 10.56 20.00 1.14
C GLU A 232 9.61 20.48 2.24
N LYS A 233 8.68 21.37 1.90
CA LYS A 233 7.65 21.83 2.85
C LYS A 233 6.78 20.70 3.31
N LEU A 234 6.26 19.88 2.39
CA LEU A 234 5.40 18.75 2.72
C LEU A 234 6.09 17.77 3.66
N TYR A 235 7.31 17.33 3.31
CA TYR A 235 8.05 16.36 4.15
C TYR A 235 8.53 16.95 5.47
N THR A 236 8.89 18.23 5.51
CA THR A 236 9.25 18.91 6.76
C THR A 236 8.05 18.98 7.71
N ALA A 237 6.88 19.30 7.20
CA ALA A 237 5.66 19.32 7.99
C ALA A 237 5.27 17.90 8.47
N ALA A 238 5.37 16.89 7.60
CA ALA A 238 5.02 15.52 7.91
C ALA A 238 6.03 14.85 8.88
N SER A 239 7.34 14.96 8.62
CA SER A 239 8.37 14.23 9.37
C SER A 239 9.26 15.09 10.26
N GLY A 240 9.34 16.40 10.00
CA GLY A 240 10.20 17.35 10.71
C GLY A 240 11.62 17.50 10.13
N VAL A 241 12.03 16.66 9.17
CA VAL A 241 13.36 16.75 8.53
C VAL A 241 13.30 16.30 7.07
N TRP A 242 13.76 17.14 6.15
CA TRP A 242 14.00 16.78 4.76
C TRP A 242 15.50 16.61 4.48
N LYS A 243 15.90 15.51 3.83
CA LYS A 243 17.27 15.27 3.35
C LYS A 243 17.22 14.89 1.87
N GLY A 244 17.49 15.82 0.99
CA GLY A 244 17.36 15.72 -0.46
C GLY A 244 17.82 14.41 -1.13
N ALA A 245 17.31 14.12 -2.33
CA ALA A 245 17.61 12.93 -3.13
C ALA A 245 19.06 12.94 -3.68
N VAL A 246 19.68 11.76 -3.83
CA VAL A 246 21.04 11.56 -4.34
C VAL A 246 21.03 10.67 -5.58
N PRO A 247 21.90 10.90 -6.59
CA PRO A 247 21.98 10.11 -7.83
C PRO A 247 22.34 8.64 -7.58
N VAL A 248 21.81 7.76 -8.42
CA VAL A 248 21.97 6.30 -8.37
C VAL A 248 23.23 5.84 -9.10
N THR A 249 24.08 5.00 -8.47
CA THR A 249 25.21 4.34 -9.11
C THR A 249 25.06 2.82 -9.07
N ALA A 250 25.34 2.15 -10.21
CA ALA A 250 25.27 0.70 -10.31
C ALA A 250 26.33 -0.02 -9.45
N GLY A 251 25.94 -1.09 -8.78
CA GLY A 251 26.83 -1.91 -7.97
C GLY A 251 27.93 -2.62 -8.78
N LYS A 252 29.16 -2.69 -8.24
CA LYS A 252 30.30 -3.37 -8.86
C LYS A 252 30.45 -4.85 -8.46
N GLY A 253 29.52 -5.40 -7.68
CA GLY A 253 29.60 -6.78 -7.16
C GLY A 253 29.39 -7.88 -8.21
N ARG A 254 29.70 -9.14 -7.83
CA ARG A 254 29.41 -10.30 -8.68
C ARG A 254 27.90 -10.47 -8.87
N ILE A 255 27.51 -11.05 -10.03
CA ILE A 255 26.12 -11.39 -10.31
C ILE A 255 25.70 -12.57 -9.41
N ILE A 256 24.62 -12.39 -8.63
CA ILE A 256 24.07 -13.40 -7.72
C ILE A 256 22.82 -14.05 -8.32
N LEU A 257 21.94 -13.24 -8.93
CA LEU A 257 20.77 -13.72 -9.66
C LEU A 257 20.86 -13.21 -11.09
N GLU A 258 20.65 -14.10 -12.03
CA GLU A 258 20.49 -13.80 -13.44
C GLU A 258 19.25 -14.53 -13.96
N MET A 259 18.36 -13.78 -14.58
CA MET A 259 17.20 -14.26 -15.31
C MET A 259 17.36 -13.76 -16.73
N ASP A 260 17.39 -14.67 -17.69
CA ASP A 260 17.64 -14.34 -19.09
C ASP A 260 16.50 -14.82 -19.96
N HIS A 261 15.85 -13.87 -20.68
CA HIS A 261 14.72 -14.09 -21.60
C HIS A 261 13.59 -14.94 -20.99
N ILE A 262 13.21 -14.66 -19.74
CA ILE A 262 12.16 -15.41 -19.04
C ILE A 262 10.78 -15.05 -19.59
N LYS A 263 9.99 -16.08 -19.98
CA LYS A 263 8.57 -15.99 -20.22
C LYS A 263 7.79 -16.84 -19.23
N PHE A 264 6.75 -16.28 -18.64
CA PHE A 264 5.89 -16.97 -17.66
C PHE A 264 4.68 -17.66 -18.33
N HIS A 265 4.12 -17.07 -19.39
CA HIS A 265 2.94 -17.58 -20.12
C HIS A 265 3.13 -17.58 -21.64
N ASP A 266 2.08 -18.01 -22.38
CA ASP A 266 2.08 -18.14 -23.82
C ASP A 266 1.89 -16.81 -24.56
N GLN A 267 2.47 -16.74 -25.73
CA GLN A 267 2.24 -16.01 -26.97
C GLN A 267 2.32 -14.48 -27.01
N GLU A 268 2.01 -13.70 -25.97
CA GLU A 268 1.99 -12.22 -26.07
C GLU A 268 2.90 -11.49 -25.07
N GLU A 269 3.58 -12.22 -24.18
CA GLU A 269 4.42 -11.61 -23.14
C GLU A 269 5.85 -11.40 -23.67
N GLU A 270 6.33 -10.15 -23.63
CA GLU A 270 7.73 -9.87 -23.95
C GLU A 270 8.67 -10.58 -22.96
N PRO A 271 9.79 -11.16 -23.46
CA PRO A 271 10.72 -11.86 -22.58
C PRO A 271 11.37 -10.87 -21.59
N PHE A 272 11.38 -11.24 -20.33
CA PHE A 272 11.91 -10.46 -19.23
C PHE A 272 13.33 -10.90 -18.86
N SER A 273 14.26 -9.96 -18.72
CA SER A 273 15.64 -10.22 -18.30
C SER A 273 16.02 -9.36 -17.09
N LEU A 274 16.69 -9.96 -16.10
CA LEU A 274 17.09 -9.31 -14.85
C LEU A 274 18.42 -9.83 -14.37
N LYS A 275 19.27 -8.92 -13.85
CA LYS A 275 20.50 -9.29 -13.12
C LYS A 275 20.53 -8.56 -11.78
N VAL A 276 20.85 -9.26 -10.70
CA VAL A 276 21.06 -8.69 -9.38
C VAL A 276 22.49 -9.00 -8.92
N ARG A 277 23.19 -7.98 -8.46
CA ARG A 277 24.59 -8.09 -8.01
C ARG A 277 24.68 -8.05 -6.49
N SER A 278 25.81 -8.57 -5.99
CA SER A 278 26.18 -8.43 -4.57
C SER A 278 26.30 -6.96 -4.18
N GLY A 279 25.69 -6.58 -3.07
CA GLY A 279 25.76 -5.21 -2.53
C GLY A 279 24.93 -4.17 -3.29
N GLU A 280 24.04 -4.60 -4.23
CA GLU A 280 23.14 -3.70 -4.93
C GLU A 280 21.66 -3.99 -4.58
N ILE A 281 20.81 -2.99 -4.78
CA ILE A 281 19.35 -3.13 -4.73
C ILE A 281 18.81 -2.95 -6.14
N ALA A 282 18.35 -4.04 -6.76
CA ALA A 282 17.62 -3.99 -8.01
C ALA A 282 16.14 -3.77 -7.72
N VAL A 283 15.52 -2.78 -8.36
CA VAL A 283 14.12 -2.38 -8.11
C VAL A 283 13.27 -2.72 -9.33
N ILE A 284 12.20 -3.46 -9.12
CA ILE A 284 11.15 -3.69 -10.12
C ILE A 284 9.90 -2.98 -9.66
N ARG A 285 9.33 -2.19 -10.57
CA ARG A 285 8.03 -1.54 -10.39
C ARG A 285 6.93 -2.45 -10.89
N ASP A 286 5.94 -2.72 -10.06
CA ASP A 286 4.77 -3.50 -10.44
C ASP A 286 3.55 -3.04 -9.64
N ASN A 287 2.73 -2.20 -10.23
CA ASN A 287 1.57 -1.61 -9.56
C ASN A 287 0.39 -2.59 -9.48
N ASP A 288 0.33 -3.62 -10.33
CA ASP A 288 -0.75 -4.61 -10.34
C ASP A 288 -0.42 -5.90 -9.58
N TYR A 289 0.77 -6.01 -9.03
CA TYR A 289 1.30 -7.18 -8.29
C TYR A 289 1.42 -8.47 -9.10
N LYS A 290 1.08 -8.48 -10.39
CA LYS A 290 1.06 -9.71 -11.20
C LYS A 290 2.47 -10.20 -11.50
N THR A 291 3.31 -9.32 -12.04
CA THR A 291 4.69 -9.65 -12.40
C THR A 291 5.50 -9.97 -11.16
N ALA A 292 5.39 -9.15 -10.12
CA ALA A 292 6.07 -9.38 -8.84
C ALA A 292 5.67 -10.71 -8.19
N SER A 293 4.38 -11.03 -8.16
CA SER A 293 3.88 -12.31 -7.61
C SER A 293 4.37 -13.52 -8.42
N ARG A 294 4.37 -13.43 -9.76
CA ARG A 294 4.92 -14.48 -10.63
C ARG A 294 6.40 -14.70 -10.37
N LEU A 295 7.15 -13.60 -10.27
CA LEU A 295 8.58 -13.62 -10.01
C LEU A 295 8.91 -14.25 -8.66
N VAL A 296 8.22 -13.84 -7.59
CA VAL A 296 8.39 -14.43 -6.26
C VAL A 296 8.02 -15.91 -6.26
N ASN A 297 6.90 -16.31 -6.87
CA ASN A 297 6.49 -17.72 -6.95
C ASN A 297 7.48 -18.56 -7.76
N THR A 298 8.05 -18.02 -8.84
CA THR A 298 9.07 -18.68 -9.63
C THR A 298 10.34 -18.87 -8.82
N LEU A 299 10.87 -17.82 -8.17
CA LEU A 299 12.07 -17.89 -7.35
C LEU A 299 11.90 -18.73 -6.07
N ALA A 300 10.65 -18.85 -5.58
CA ALA A 300 10.29 -19.78 -4.51
C ALA A 300 10.16 -21.26 -4.98
N GLY A 301 10.28 -21.52 -6.30
CA GLY A 301 10.09 -22.85 -6.88
C GLY A 301 8.63 -23.33 -6.88
N LYS A 302 7.66 -22.43 -6.72
CA LYS A 302 6.21 -22.72 -6.73
C LYS A 302 5.60 -22.67 -8.13
N GLN A 303 6.22 -21.89 -9.02
CA GLN A 303 5.76 -21.70 -10.39
C GLN A 303 6.88 -22.03 -11.37
N ARG A 304 6.54 -22.62 -12.51
CA ARG A 304 7.46 -22.86 -13.62
C ARG A 304 7.45 -21.68 -14.58
N TRP A 305 8.55 -21.46 -15.28
CA TRP A 305 8.63 -20.57 -16.44
C TRP A 305 8.72 -21.43 -17.71
N ARG A 306 8.38 -20.87 -18.84
CA ARG A 306 8.36 -21.63 -20.13
C ARG A 306 9.66 -21.51 -20.91
N GLU A 307 10.13 -20.28 -21.06
CA GLU A 307 11.33 -19.98 -21.84
C GLU A 307 12.35 -19.23 -20.99
N GLY A 308 13.60 -19.27 -21.41
CA GLY A 308 14.71 -18.58 -20.75
C GLY A 308 15.41 -19.40 -19.68
N GLU A 309 16.37 -18.77 -19.03
CA GLU A 309 17.23 -19.42 -18.05
C GLU A 309 17.37 -18.60 -16.78
N ILE A 310 17.32 -19.28 -15.64
CA ILE A 310 17.59 -18.69 -14.31
C ILE A 310 18.89 -19.27 -13.78
N ARG A 311 19.79 -18.38 -13.32
CA ARG A 311 21.05 -18.75 -12.65
C ARG A 311 21.14 -18.08 -11.28
N ILE A 312 21.59 -18.85 -10.29
CA ILE A 312 21.89 -18.36 -8.94
C ILE A 312 23.38 -18.60 -8.68
N ASN A 313 24.14 -17.53 -8.45
CA ASN A 313 25.61 -17.57 -8.34
C ASN A 313 26.29 -18.25 -9.55
N GLY A 314 25.77 -18.04 -10.76
CA GLY A 314 26.26 -18.66 -12.00
C GLY A 314 25.77 -20.10 -12.26
N GLU A 315 25.18 -20.77 -11.28
CA GLU A 315 24.63 -22.13 -11.44
C GLU A 315 23.21 -22.09 -12.01
N LYS A 316 22.95 -22.87 -13.05
CA LYS A 316 21.62 -23.01 -13.66
C LYS A 316 20.62 -23.61 -12.67
N ALA A 317 19.49 -22.96 -12.52
CA ALA A 317 18.44 -23.39 -11.60
C ALA A 317 17.26 -24.02 -12.33
N THR A 318 16.63 -25.01 -11.71
CA THR A 318 15.33 -25.58 -12.06
C THR A 318 14.33 -25.28 -10.95
N PRO A 319 13.00 -25.42 -11.16
CA PRO A 319 12.02 -25.21 -10.10
C PRO A 319 12.29 -26.03 -8.83
N GLY A 320 12.75 -27.28 -8.97
CA GLY A 320 13.12 -28.13 -7.83
C GLY A 320 14.36 -27.62 -7.09
N ILE A 321 15.37 -27.13 -7.82
CA ILE A 321 16.56 -26.50 -7.24
C ILE A 321 16.21 -25.21 -6.52
N LEU A 322 15.40 -24.36 -7.11
CA LEU A 322 14.95 -23.09 -6.49
C LEU A 322 14.23 -23.35 -5.17
N LYS A 323 13.34 -24.35 -5.12
CA LYS A 323 12.66 -24.75 -3.88
C LYS A 323 13.66 -25.14 -2.78
N ASN A 324 14.74 -25.82 -3.12
CA ASN A 324 15.80 -26.19 -2.17
C ASN A 324 16.70 -25.02 -1.75
N TYR A 325 16.74 -23.95 -2.57
CA TYR A 325 17.50 -22.74 -2.28
C TYR A 325 16.76 -21.77 -1.36
N LEU A 326 15.43 -21.91 -1.26
CA LEU A 326 14.62 -21.08 -0.38
C LEU A 326 15.05 -21.22 1.08
N GLY A 327 15.30 -20.11 1.76
CA GLY A 327 15.84 -20.07 3.11
C GLY A 327 17.36 -20.34 3.22
N LYS A 328 18.03 -20.70 2.14
CA LYS A 328 19.49 -20.97 2.11
C LYS A 328 20.25 -19.99 1.23
N LYS A 329 19.96 -19.96 -0.07
CA LYS A 329 20.54 -19.05 -1.06
C LYS A 329 19.61 -17.91 -1.44
N ILE A 330 18.28 -18.10 -1.26
CA ILE A 330 17.20 -17.14 -1.56
C ILE A 330 16.41 -16.87 -0.28
N GLY A 331 16.33 -15.61 0.12
CA GLY A 331 15.42 -15.12 1.16
C GLY A 331 14.23 -14.39 0.55
N ILE A 332 13.06 -14.47 1.17
CA ILE A 332 11.86 -13.70 0.77
C ILE A 332 11.33 -12.99 2.00
N GLN A 333 11.33 -11.66 1.95
CA GLN A 333 10.77 -10.79 2.97
C GLN A 333 9.52 -10.12 2.42
N THR A 334 8.38 -10.35 3.06
CA THR A 334 7.11 -9.69 2.74
C THR A 334 6.86 -8.52 3.70
N SER A 335 5.87 -7.67 3.40
CA SER A 335 5.44 -6.64 4.36
C SER A 335 5.02 -7.28 5.68
N VAL A 336 5.42 -6.69 6.80
CA VAL A 336 5.07 -7.17 8.14
C VAL A 336 3.59 -6.98 8.50
N THR A 337 2.87 -6.17 7.72
CA THR A 337 1.44 -5.94 7.87
C THR A 337 0.59 -7.00 7.19
N SER A 338 1.17 -7.80 6.30
CA SER A 338 0.47 -8.90 5.64
C SER A 338 0.03 -9.96 6.65
N ARG A 339 -1.29 -10.11 6.84
CA ARG A 339 -1.85 -11.13 7.75
C ARG A 339 -1.69 -12.54 7.23
N LYS A 340 -1.57 -12.72 5.91
CA LYS A 340 -1.52 -14.05 5.26
C LYS A 340 -0.10 -14.61 5.10
N GLU A 341 0.91 -13.75 5.13
CA GLU A 341 2.30 -14.12 4.81
C GLU A 341 3.28 -13.69 5.90
N SER A 342 2.87 -13.86 7.16
CA SER A 342 3.73 -13.56 8.30
C SER A 342 5.03 -14.37 8.23
N THR A 343 6.16 -13.67 8.25
CA THR A 343 7.50 -14.29 8.23
C THR A 343 7.96 -14.78 9.60
N LEU A 344 7.19 -14.51 10.66
CA LEU A 344 7.44 -14.90 12.04
C LEU A 344 6.18 -15.51 12.68
N PHE A 345 6.37 -16.42 13.60
CA PHE A 345 5.29 -17.07 14.36
C PHE A 345 4.94 -16.25 15.61
N LYS A 346 3.78 -15.62 15.64
CA LYS A 346 3.34 -14.72 16.73
C LYS A 346 3.27 -15.38 18.09
N ASN A 347 3.02 -16.69 18.14
CA ASN A 347 2.93 -17.47 19.37
C ASN A 347 4.29 -17.90 19.94
N LEU A 348 5.36 -17.75 19.17
CA LEU A 348 6.73 -18.03 19.58
C LEU A 348 7.44 -16.76 20.05
N THR A 349 8.42 -16.93 20.94
CA THR A 349 9.30 -15.87 21.38
C THR A 349 10.23 -15.40 20.25
N GLY A 350 10.87 -14.25 20.40
CA GLY A 350 11.87 -13.77 19.45
C GLY A 350 13.01 -14.78 19.27
N LEU A 351 13.50 -15.35 20.38
CA LEU A 351 14.55 -16.36 20.38
C LEU A 351 14.12 -17.64 19.68
N GLU A 352 12.90 -18.14 19.94
CA GLU A 352 12.39 -19.36 19.27
C GLU A 352 12.20 -19.13 17.76
N ASN A 353 11.70 -17.98 17.34
CA ASN A 353 11.56 -17.64 15.94
C ASN A 353 12.90 -17.70 15.19
N LEU A 354 13.95 -17.09 15.76
CA LEU A 354 15.28 -17.13 15.15
C LEU A 354 15.92 -18.54 15.26
N SER A 355 15.77 -19.22 16.38
CA SER A 355 16.29 -20.58 16.58
C SER A 355 15.71 -21.56 15.57
N LEU A 356 14.41 -21.52 15.33
CA LEU A 356 13.71 -22.39 14.37
C LEU A 356 14.30 -22.26 12.96
N VAL A 357 14.62 -21.06 12.53
CA VAL A 357 15.12 -20.77 11.20
C VAL A 357 16.62 -21.05 11.05
N LEU A 358 17.40 -20.83 12.12
CA LEU A 358 18.85 -20.96 12.11
C LEU A 358 19.33 -22.38 12.45
N ALA A 359 18.55 -23.19 13.16
CA ALA A 359 18.92 -24.54 13.55
C ALA A 359 19.36 -25.44 12.37
N PRO A 360 18.67 -25.45 11.20
CA PRO A 360 19.11 -26.25 10.05
C PRO A 360 20.47 -25.82 9.50
N LYS A 361 20.85 -24.54 9.61
CA LYS A 361 22.15 -24.02 9.17
C LYS A 361 23.26 -24.32 10.17
N ALA A 362 22.93 -24.35 11.45
CA ALA A 362 23.88 -24.60 12.52
C ALA A 362 24.42 -26.04 12.51
N GLY A 363 23.71 -26.98 11.86
CA GLY A 363 24.09 -28.38 11.75
C GLY A 363 23.89 -29.17 13.05
N LYS A 364 24.05 -30.52 12.96
CA LYS A 364 23.79 -31.45 14.09
C LYS A 364 24.82 -31.36 15.25
N ARG A 365 25.94 -30.65 15.04
CA ARG A 365 27.02 -30.55 16.03
C ARG A 365 26.90 -29.39 17.01
N ILE A 366 26.04 -28.42 16.74
CA ILE A 366 25.86 -27.24 17.63
C ILE A 366 24.82 -27.58 18.67
N VAL A 367 25.24 -27.54 19.94
CA VAL A 367 24.33 -27.67 21.08
C VAL A 367 23.32 -26.51 21.06
N ARG A 368 22.04 -26.82 21.20
CA ARG A 368 20.94 -25.82 21.17
C ARG A 368 21.23 -24.59 22.06
N LYS A 369 21.77 -24.82 23.25
CA LYS A 369 22.12 -23.73 24.19
C LYS A 369 23.16 -22.77 23.61
N LYS A 370 24.16 -23.28 22.85
CA LYS A 370 25.17 -22.42 22.21
C LYS A 370 24.57 -21.60 21.04
N LEU A 371 23.63 -22.20 20.30
CA LEU A 371 22.90 -21.46 19.24
C LEU A 371 22.08 -20.33 19.85
N GLU A 372 21.34 -20.59 20.91
CA GLU A 372 20.52 -19.60 21.62
C GLU A 372 21.39 -18.45 22.18
N GLN A 373 22.53 -18.75 22.78
CA GLN A 373 23.48 -17.75 23.26
C GLN A 373 24.01 -16.88 22.11
N ASN A 374 24.39 -17.47 20.99
CA ASN A 374 24.86 -16.72 19.83
C ASN A 374 23.74 -15.81 19.27
N ILE A 375 22.48 -16.29 19.21
CA ILE A 375 21.35 -15.49 18.78
C ILE A 375 21.15 -14.28 19.72
N LEU A 376 21.17 -14.51 21.03
CA LEU A 376 21.02 -13.43 22.01
C LEU A 376 22.15 -12.41 21.89
N GLN A 377 23.38 -12.86 21.73
CA GLN A 377 24.54 -11.98 21.54
C GLN A 377 24.43 -11.15 20.26
N GLU A 378 24.13 -11.77 19.12
CA GLU A 378 23.97 -11.05 17.85
C GLU A 378 22.77 -10.10 17.83
N SER A 379 21.67 -10.44 18.53
CA SER A 379 20.47 -9.61 18.61
C SER A 379 20.55 -8.49 19.65
N SER A 380 21.54 -8.51 20.55
CA SER A 380 21.67 -7.56 21.68
C SER A 380 21.75 -6.08 21.27
N ARG A 381 22.13 -5.80 20.01
CA ARG A 381 22.14 -4.44 19.45
C ARG A 381 20.72 -3.85 19.34
N TRP A 382 19.69 -4.68 19.21
CA TRP A 382 18.31 -4.24 18.96
C TRP A 382 17.36 -4.59 20.09
N PHE A 383 17.61 -5.72 20.79
CA PHE A 383 16.71 -6.30 21.76
C PHE A 383 17.42 -6.71 23.04
N SER A 384 16.79 -6.47 24.17
CA SER A 384 17.21 -7.08 25.44
C SER A 384 16.90 -8.59 25.44
N GLU A 385 17.60 -9.34 26.30
CA GLU A 385 17.30 -10.76 26.50
C GLU A 385 15.86 -10.97 26.97
N GLU A 386 15.37 -10.13 27.89
CA GLU A 386 13.98 -10.16 28.36
C GLU A 386 12.97 -10.02 27.21
N GLN A 387 13.22 -9.09 26.28
CA GLN A 387 12.36 -8.91 25.11
C GLN A 387 12.41 -10.12 24.17
N MET A 388 13.58 -10.70 23.95
CA MET A 388 13.75 -11.88 23.11
C MET A 388 13.02 -13.11 23.65
N LEU A 389 12.74 -13.17 24.95
CA LEU A 389 11.98 -14.23 25.61
C LEU A 389 10.44 -13.97 25.60
N LYS A 390 9.96 -12.79 25.19
CA LYS A 390 8.53 -12.50 25.03
C LYS A 390 8.00 -12.99 23.66
N LYS A 391 6.72 -13.37 23.61
CA LYS A 391 6.05 -13.77 22.39
C LYS A 391 6.00 -12.60 21.40
N THR A 392 6.34 -12.86 20.13
CA THR A 392 6.40 -11.80 19.11
C THR A 392 5.05 -11.19 18.76
N GLY A 393 3.94 -11.85 19.09
CA GLY A 393 2.60 -11.27 18.98
C GLY A 393 2.31 -10.09 19.90
N GLU A 394 3.14 -9.90 20.95
CA GLU A 394 3.05 -8.80 21.91
C GLU A 394 4.01 -7.63 21.57
N TRP A 395 4.83 -7.80 20.55
CA TRP A 395 5.84 -6.82 20.17
C TRP A 395 5.24 -5.64 19.41
N SER A 396 5.94 -4.49 19.46
CA SER A 396 5.62 -3.36 18.61
C SER A 396 5.83 -3.72 17.14
N GLN A 397 5.15 -3.02 16.25
CA GLN A 397 5.33 -3.23 14.80
C GLN A 397 6.79 -3.00 14.39
N LYS A 398 7.46 -2.01 14.98
CA LYS A 398 8.88 -1.72 14.78
C LYS A 398 9.76 -2.92 15.15
N ASP A 399 9.58 -3.45 16.35
CA ASP A 399 10.41 -4.54 16.85
C ASP A 399 10.17 -5.83 16.03
N TYR A 400 8.91 -6.10 15.68
CA TYR A 400 8.54 -7.21 14.82
C TYR A 400 9.20 -7.09 13.43
N LEU A 401 9.23 -5.89 12.86
CA LEU A 401 9.90 -5.59 11.60
C LEU A 401 11.42 -5.85 11.71
N ILE A 402 12.07 -5.32 12.74
CA ILE A 402 13.50 -5.53 12.96
C ILE A 402 13.81 -7.02 13.06
N LEU A 403 13.06 -7.79 13.86
CA LEU A 403 13.26 -9.22 14.02
C LEU A 403 13.09 -9.98 12.70
N SER A 404 12.12 -9.58 11.86
CA SER A 404 11.86 -10.22 10.56
C SER A 404 13.03 -10.07 9.58
N TYR A 405 13.74 -8.95 9.60
CA TYR A 405 14.96 -8.73 8.82
C TYR A 405 16.20 -9.33 9.48
N LEU A 406 16.30 -9.29 10.80
CA LEU A 406 17.41 -9.90 11.55
C LEU A 406 17.53 -11.39 11.26
N LYS A 407 16.42 -12.08 11.05
CA LYS A 407 16.38 -13.45 10.55
C LYS A 407 17.20 -13.62 9.27
N TRP A 408 17.00 -12.75 8.28
CA TRP A 408 17.72 -12.80 7.00
C TRP A 408 19.17 -12.37 7.13
N TYR A 409 19.45 -11.38 7.96
CA TYR A 409 20.79 -10.96 8.29
C TYR A 409 21.64 -12.12 8.87
N MET A 410 21.06 -12.90 9.78
CA MET A 410 21.74 -14.07 10.38
C MET A 410 21.81 -15.26 9.43
N LEU A 411 20.76 -15.52 8.64
CA LEU A 411 20.77 -16.58 7.63
C LEU A 411 21.74 -16.27 6.49
N ASN A 412 21.90 -15.00 6.15
CA ASN A 412 22.77 -14.52 5.09
C ASN A 412 22.57 -15.29 3.75
N PRO A 413 21.36 -15.28 3.15
CA PRO A 413 21.17 -15.80 1.81
C PRO A 413 21.93 -14.92 0.82
N GLY A 414 22.31 -15.47 -0.35
CA GLY A 414 22.98 -14.68 -1.38
C GLY A 414 22.10 -13.53 -1.89
N ILE A 415 20.80 -13.78 -2.05
CA ILE A 415 19.81 -12.80 -2.48
C ILE A 415 18.64 -12.74 -1.50
N LEU A 416 18.19 -11.51 -1.21
CA LEU A 416 16.97 -11.23 -0.46
C LEU A 416 15.95 -10.55 -1.37
N ILE A 417 14.80 -11.18 -1.56
CA ILE A 417 13.67 -10.63 -2.30
C ILE A 417 12.76 -9.92 -1.31
N CYS A 418 12.63 -8.60 -1.45
CA CYS A 418 11.74 -7.78 -0.63
C CYS A 418 10.46 -7.51 -1.43
N PHE A 419 9.38 -8.20 -1.06
CA PHE A 419 8.10 -8.15 -1.74
C PHE A 419 7.20 -7.11 -1.07
N PHE A 420 7.04 -5.96 -1.72
CA PHE A 420 6.26 -4.81 -1.25
C PHE A 420 6.49 -4.49 0.25
N PRO A 421 7.74 -4.32 0.67
CA PRO A 421 8.08 -4.25 2.09
C PRO A 421 7.53 -3.01 2.80
N PHE A 422 7.19 -1.97 2.04
CA PHE A 422 6.66 -0.70 2.57
C PHE A 422 5.13 -0.67 2.67
N ASN A 423 4.44 -1.64 2.04
CA ASN A 423 2.97 -1.64 1.99
C ASN A 423 2.35 -1.84 3.38
N GLY A 424 1.42 -0.96 3.72
CA GLY A 424 0.72 -0.99 5.00
C GLY A 424 1.60 -0.59 6.19
N LEU A 425 2.81 -0.06 5.96
CA LEU A 425 3.67 0.45 7.03
C LEU A 425 3.38 1.92 7.32
N GLU A 426 3.46 2.27 8.58
CA GLU A 426 3.49 3.66 9.01
C GLU A 426 4.76 4.34 8.51
N TYR A 427 4.64 5.59 8.05
CA TYR A 427 5.72 6.33 7.40
C TYR A 427 7.03 6.37 8.22
N TYR A 428 6.95 6.53 9.52
CA TYR A 428 8.13 6.54 10.40
C TYR A 428 8.90 5.22 10.45
N LEU A 429 8.32 4.11 9.96
CA LEU A 429 8.99 2.81 9.86
C LEU A 429 9.74 2.62 8.55
N TYR A 430 9.58 3.51 7.56
CA TYR A 430 10.26 3.40 6.28
C TYR A 430 11.78 3.47 6.43
N ASP A 431 12.29 4.41 7.22
CA ASP A 431 13.72 4.52 7.49
C ASP A 431 14.24 3.27 8.21
N GLN A 432 13.42 2.63 9.06
CA GLN A 432 13.78 1.39 9.71
C GLN A 432 13.89 0.21 8.73
N VAL A 433 12.95 0.09 7.76
CA VAL A 433 13.05 -0.91 6.67
C VAL A 433 14.33 -0.71 5.88
N VAL A 434 14.62 0.53 5.51
CA VAL A 434 15.81 0.89 4.76
C VAL A 434 17.08 0.55 5.53
N GLU A 435 17.16 0.88 6.82
CA GLU A 435 18.31 0.55 7.69
C GLU A 435 18.52 -0.97 7.74
N MET A 436 17.45 -1.74 7.86
CA MET A 436 17.53 -3.20 7.87
C MET A 436 17.97 -3.78 6.52
N MET A 437 17.52 -3.20 5.40
CA MET A 437 18.03 -3.58 4.07
C MET A 437 19.50 -3.28 3.91
N LEU A 438 19.98 -2.09 4.31
CA LEU A 438 21.39 -1.72 4.27
C LEU A 438 22.23 -2.64 5.14
N MET A 439 21.75 -3.01 6.29
CA MET A 439 22.42 -4.00 7.15
C MET A 439 22.58 -5.35 6.45
N CYS A 440 21.55 -5.81 5.74
CA CYS A 440 21.63 -7.05 4.94
C CYS A 440 22.64 -6.90 3.77
N LEU A 441 22.66 -5.77 3.08
CA LEU A 441 23.65 -5.48 2.04
C LEU A 441 25.10 -5.50 2.57
N GLY A 442 25.32 -5.06 3.81
CA GLY A 442 26.63 -5.12 4.48
C GLY A 442 27.21 -6.53 4.60
N LYS A 443 26.37 -7.59 4.51
CA LYS A 443 26.77 -9.00 4.42
C LYS A 443 27.01 -9.48 2.97
N SER A 444 27.15 -8.57 2.02
CA SER A 444 27.31 -8.87 0.59
C SER A 444 26.09 -9.56 -0.06
N MET A 445 24.91 -9.48 0.53
CA MET A 445 23.67 -9.90 -0.12
C MET A 445 23.36 -8.95 -1.29
N GLY A 446 22.69 -9.46 -2.34
CA GLY A 446 21.94 -8.63 -3.28
C GLY A 446 20.50 -8.54 -2.84
N ILE A 447 19.84 -7.42 -3.10
CA ILE A 447 18.41 -7.24 -2.81
C ILE A 447 17.65 -7.05 -4.11
N LEU A 448 16.57 -7.82 -4.28
CA LEU A 448 15.57 -7.58 -5.31
C LEU A 448 14.34 -6.96 -4.63
N LEU A 449 14.14 -5.67 -4.87
CA LEU A 449 13.05 -4.90 -4.29
C LEU A 449 11.90 -4.81 -5.27
N LEU A 450 10.77 -5.40 -4.92
CA LEU A 450 9.53 -5.36 -5.67
C LEU A 450 8.59 -4.34 -5.01
N THR A 451 8.15 -3.33 -5.77
CA THR A 451 7.37 -2.21 -5.22
C THR A 451 6.44 -1.62 -6.25
N GLY A 452 5.34 -0.99 -5.82
CA GLY A 452 4.40 -0.33 -6.71
C GLY A 452 5.00 0.92 -7.38
N GLU A 453 5.78 1.71 -6.67
CA GLU A 453 6.29 2.97 -7.18
C GLU A 453 7.73 3.24 -6.72
N ALA A 454 8.70 3.29 -7.66
CA ALA A 454 10.08 3.59 -7.29
C ALA A 454 10.30 5.08 -6.98
N GLY A 455 9.50 5.98 -7.55
CA GLY A 455 9.47 7.41 -7.19
C GLY A 455 9.11 7.59 -5.71
N GLY A 456 8.13 6.84 -5.22
CA GLY A 456 7.74 6.83 -3.82
C GLY A 456 8.85 6.44 -2.85
N ILE A 457 9.73 5.50 -3.21
CA ILE A 457 10.88 5.12 -2.35
C ILE A 457 11.88 6.25 -2.26
N SER A 458 12.28 6.85 -3.39
CA SER A 458 13.26 7.95 -3.39
C SER A 458 12.72 9.19 -2.69
N SER A 459 11.41 9.41 -2.75
CA SER A 459 10.75 10.54 -2.10
C SER A 459 10.52 10.34 -0.60
N ARG A 460 10.31 9.10 -0.18
CA ARG A 460 9.98 8.74 1.21
C ARG A 460 11.20 8.31 2.05
N CYS A 461 12.30 7.94 1.38
CA CYS A 461 13.52 7.51 2.04
C CYS A 461 14.55 8.63 2.09
N ASN A 462 15.00 8.98 3.32
CA ASN A 462 16.01 9.99 3.56
C ASN A 462 17.45 9.44 3.60
N ASN A 463 17.64 8.13 3.41
CA ASN A 463 18.94 7.50 3.55
C ASN A 463 19.73 7.56 2.24
N LYS A 464 20.77 8.43 2.20
CA LYS A 464 21.64 8.63 1.03
C LYS A 464 22.35 7.36 0.59
N GLU A 465 22.82 6.52 1.52
CA GLU A 465 23.50 5.27 1.20
C GLU A 465 22.57 4.30 0.49
N PHE A 466 21.33 4.18 0.97
CA PHE A 466 20.31 3.36 0.34
C PHE A 466 20.03 3.82 -1.10
N LEU A 467 19.76 5.11 -1.28
CA LEU A 467 19.46 5.69 -2.59
C LEU A 467 20.62 5.49 -3.59
N ASN A 468 21.86 5.55 -3.13
CA ASN A 468 23.05 5.31 -3.98
C ASN A 468 23.20 3.84 -4.41
N ARG A 469 22.52 2.90 -3.77
CA ARG A 469 22.58 1.47 -4.10
C ARG A 469 21.39 0.96 -4.92
N LEU A 470 20.39 1.83 -5.19
CA LEU A 470 19.24 1.48 -6.02
C LEU A 470 19.62 1.39 -7.50
N ARG A 471 19.12 0.41 -8.20
CA ARG A 471 19.12 0.30 -9.65
C ARG A 471 17.72 -0.11 -10.12
N ILE A 472 17.06 0.74 -10.89
CA ILE A 472 15.77 0.44 -11.51
C ILE A 472 16.02 -0.50 -12.70
N VAL A 473 15.24 -1.56 -12.79
CA VAL A 473 15.37 -2.61 -13.81
C VAL A 473 14.12 -2.66 -14.65
#